data_1d074bd240216d9de9f0c8e971268d92
#
_entry.id   1d074bd240216d9de9f0c8e971268d92
#
_cell.length_a   1.000
_cell.length_b   1.000
_cell.length_c   1.000
_cell.angle_alpha   90.00
_cell.angle_beta   90.00
_cell.angle_gamma   90.00
#
_symmetry.space_group_name_H-M   'P 1'
#
loop_
_entity.id
_entity.type
_entity.pdbx_description
1 polymer ?
#
loop_
_entity_poly.entity_id
_entity_poly.type
_entity_poly.pdbx_seq_one_letter_code
_entity_poly.pdbx_strand_id
1 'polypeptide(L)'
;MTTTMTMTDGVALPETKNTRPGHHVPRVIENLEALRACVGTHLGVSDWMTIDQQTIDTFAGVTRDEQWIHVDPTRAEAGPFGATVAHGMLTLSLCSSLLWEVAVVDGMGPAINYGLNKVRFPAPLLVGSRVRMHVSVSEVTEIPRGVEVVYHLTYETQGESKPPCVADLVFRYYA
;
A
#
# COMPACT_ATOMS: atom_id res chain seq x y z
N MET A 1 -21.90 -9.02 48.05
CA MET A 1 -20.74 -8.19 47.68
C MET A 1 -20.53 -8.34 46.18
N THR A 2 -21.06 -7.41 45.39
CA THR A 2 -21.06 -7.47 43.93
C THR A 2 -19.94 -6.56 43.44
N THR A 3 -18.88 -7.12 42.92
CA THR A 3 -17.74 -6.38 42.37
C THR A 3 -18.08 -5.96 40.94
N THR A 4 -18.30 -4.68 40.76
CA THR A 4 -18.48 -4.04 39.45
C THR A 4 -17.10 -3.88 38.81
N MET A 5 -16.87 -4.60 37.73
CA MET A 5 -15.65 -4.51 36.92
C MET A 5 -15.85 -3.42 35.87
N THR A 6 -15.26 -2.25 36.11
CA THR A 6 -15.17 -1.16 35.11
C THR A 6 -14.09 -1.51 34.09
N MET A 7 -14.51 -1.83 32.88
CA MET A 7 -13.62 -1.90 31.75
C MET A 7 -13.36 -0.48 31.19
N THR A 8 -12.20 0.07 31.49
CA THR A 8 -11.62 1.23 30.82
C THR A 8 -10.19 0.87 30.45
N ASP A 9 -10.01 0.08 29.39
CA ASP A 9 -8.71 -0.01 28.74
C ASP A 9 -8.91 0.38 27.27
N GLY A 10 -8.68 1.67 27.01
CA GLY A 10 -8.46 2.16 25.66
C GLY A 10 -7.21 1.49 25.12
N VAL A 11 -7.39 0.62 24.13
CA VAL A 11 -6.28 0.08 23.36
C VAL A 11 -5.65 1.26 22.62
N ALA A 12 -4.57 1.80 23.18
CA ALA A 12 -3.73 2.74 22.47
C ALA A 12 -3.20 2.03 21.22
N LEU A 13 -3.47 2.60 20.05
CA LEU A 13 -2.82 2.19 18.81
C LEU A 13 -1.30 2.21 19.04
N PRO A 14 -0.54 1.24 18.54
CA PRO A 14 0.90 1.26 18.67
C PRO A 14 1.40 2.58 18.10
N GLU A 15 2.09 3.38 18.94
CA GLU A 15 2.80 4.57 18.48
C GLU A 15 3.68 4.14 17.32
N THR A 16 3.39 4.62 16.12
CA THR A 16 4.21 4.42 14.94
C THR A 16 5.50 5.22 15.09
N LYS A 17 6.36 4.80 16.03
CA LYS A 17 7.76 5.29 16.14
C LYS A 17 8.59 4.62 15.05
N ASN A 18 8.29 4.90 13.80
CA ASN A 18 9.22 4.62 12.71
C ASN A 18 9.79 5.93 12.16
N THR A 19 10.44 6.70 13.03
CA THR A 19 11.23 7.85 12.63
C THR A 19 12.59 7.39 12.08
N ARG A 20 12.58 6.80 10.89
CA ARG A 20 13.82 6.73 10.10
C ARG A 20 14.14 8.14 9.61
N PRO A 21 15.40 8.63 9.73
CA PRO A 21 15.76 9.95 9.22
C PRO A 21 15.47 10.04 7.72
N GLY A 22 14.65 11.00 7.29
CA GLY A 22 14.30 11.22 5.88
C GLY A 22 12.93 10.69 5.44
N HIS A 23 12.12 10.09 6.33
CA HIS A 23 10.76 9.67 5.99
C HIS A 23 9.78 10.84 5.93
N HIS A 24 8.91 10.77 4.92
CA HIS A 24 7.78 11.68 4.79
C HIS A 24 6.84 11.52 6.00
N VAL A 25 6.42 12.65 6.59
CA VAL A 25 5.39 12.62 7.64
C VAL A 25 4.06 12.43 6.95
N PRO A 26 3.30 11.37 7.26
CA PRO A 26 2.02 11.12 6.62
C PRO A 26 1.04 12.26 6.90
N ARG A 27 0.20 12.58 5.91
CA ARG A 27 -0.92 13.50 6.10
C ARG A 27 -1.91 12.88 7.10
N VAL A 28 -2.20 13.58 8.18
CA VAL A 28 -3.25 13.19 9.12
C VAL A 28 -4.59 13.74 8.61
N ILE A 29 -5.54 12.84 8.38
CA ILE A 29 -6.93 13.15 8.05
C ILE A 29 -7.72 13.02 9.36
N GLU A 30 -8.05 14.14 9.98
CA GLU A 30 -8.49 14.22 11.39
C GLU A 30 -9.80 13.51 11.70
N ASN A 31 -10.68 13.33 10.71
CA ASN A 31 -12.00 12.74 10.91
C ASN A 31 -12.66 12.36 9.57
N LEU A 32 -13.85 11.78 9.65
CA LEU A 32 -14.61 11.34 8.49
C LEU A 32 -15.05 12.50 7.56
N GLU A 33 -15.36 13.67 8.09
CA GLU A 33 -15.71 14.83 7.26
C GLU A 33 -14.52 15.31 6.43
N ALA A 34 -13.34 15.40 7.05
CA ALA A 34 -12.09 15.69 6.36
C ALA A 34 -11.75 14.64 5.29
N LEU A 35 -12.04 13.37 5.57
CA LEU A 35 -11.85 12.29 4.60
C LEU A 35 -12.77 12.43 3.39
N ARG A 36 -14.06 12.75 3.60
CA ARG A 36 -15.01 13.04 2.51
C ARG A 36 -14.59 14.23 1.67
N ALA A 37 -14.04 15.27 2.29
CA ALA A 37 -13.52 16.44 1.58
C ALA A 37 -12.29 16.11 0.69
N CYS A 38 -11.64 14.96 0.90
CA CYS A 38 -10.54 14.49 0.07
C CYS A 38 -10.99 13.81 -1.24
N VAL A 39 -12.27 13.51 -1.44
CA VAL A 39 -12.75 12.87 -2.67
C VAL A 39 -12.36 13.69 -3.90
N GLY A 40 -11.79 13.02 -4.91
CA GLY A 40 -11.28 13.65 -6.13
C GLY A 40 -9.94 14.35 -5.96
N THR A 41 -9.31 14.31 -4.78
CA THR A 41 -8.02 14.96 -4.54
C THR A 41 -6.86 13.97 -4.47
N HIS A 42 -5.67 14.44 -4.81
CA HIS A 42 -4.41 13.74 -4.60
C HIS A 42 -3.97 13.95 -3.13
N LEU A 43 -3.75 12.85 -2.40
CA LEU A 43 -3.33 12.90 -1.00
C LEU A 43 -1.83 13.13 -0.84
N GLY A 44 -1.02 12.52 -1.72
CA GLY A 44 0.42 12.57 -1.67
C GLY A 44 1.09 11.40 -2.38
N VAL A 45 2.39 11.29 -2.15
CA VAL A 45 3.28 10.28 -2.74
C VAL A 45 4.10 9.65 -1.61
N SER A 46 4.27 8.32 -1.63
CA SER A 46 5.15 7.63 -0.68
C SER A 46 6.62 7.92 -0.92
N ASP A 47 7.46 7.54 0.00
CA ASP A 47 8.91 7.50 -0.22
C ASP A 47 9.29 6.47 -1.28
N TRP A 48 10.51 6.62 -1.82
CA TRP A 48 11.07 5.64 -2.75
C TRP A 48 11.52 4.39 -2.01
N MET A 49 11.06 3.23 -2.48
CA MET A 49 11.49 1.90 -2.03
C MET A 49 12.25 1.19 -3.14
N THR A 50 13.38 0.56 -2.82
CA THR A 50 14.13 -0.30 -3.75
C THR A 50 13.60 -1.73 -3.67
N ILE A 51 13.37 -2.35 -4.82
CA ILE A 51 12.97 -3.75 -4.92
C ILE A 51 14.18 -4.58 -5.33
N ASP A 52 14.83 -5.20 -4.38
CA ASP A 52 15.99 -6.06 -4.60
C ASP A 52 15.60 -7.52 -4.86
N GLN A 53 16.58 -8.33 -5.28
CA GLN A 53 16.35 -9.75 -5.57
C GLN A 53 15.90 -10.52 -4.32
N GLN A 54 16.43 -10.17 -3.15
CA GLN A 54 16.06 -10.84 -1.90
C GLN A 54 14.57 -10.65 -1.57
N THR A 55 14.03 -9.47 -1.83
CA THR A 55 12.59 -9.17 -1.66
C THR A 55 11.76 -10.03 -2.62
N ILE A 56 12.20 -10.15 -3.88
CA ILE A 56 11.52 -10.97 -4.92
C ILE A 56 11.56 -12.45 -4.52
N ASP A 57 12.72 -12.97 -4.13
CA ASP A 57 12.90 -14.37 -3.73
C ASP A 57 12.07 -14.72 -2.48
N THR A 58 12.01 -13.79 -1.50
CA THR A 58 11.18 -13.95 -0.31
C THR A 58 9.70 -14.07 -0.67
N PHE A 59 9.22 -13.21 -1.57
CA PHE A 59 7.83 -13.26 -2.03
C PHE A 59 7.55 -14.54 -2.81
N ALA A 60 8.46 -14.95 -3.71
CA ALA A 60 8.37 -16.21 -4.44
C ALA A 60 8.23 -17.41 -3.49
N GLY A 61 9.07 -17.46 -2.45
CA GLY A 61 9.06 -18.54 -1.46
C GLY A 61 7.76 -18.61 -0.66
N VAL A 62 7.19 -17.46 -0.26
CA VAL A 62 5.92 -17.40 0.47
C VAL A 62 4.74 -17.79 -0.41
N THR A 63 4.70 -17.32 -1.66
CA THR A 63 3.59 -17.54 -2.58
C THR A 63 3.73 -18.84 -3.40
N ARG A 64 4.92 -19.42 -3.43
CA ARG A 64 5.33 -20.55 -4.29
C ARG A 64 5.22 -20.24 -5.79
N ASP A 65 5.28 -18.96 -6.16
CA ASP A 65 5.39 -18.52 -7.56
C ASP A 65 6.88 -18.34 -7.90
N GLU A 66 7.50 -19.47 -8.25
CA GLU A 66 8.93 -19.57 -8.56
C GLU A 66 9.18 -19.54 -10.09
N GLN A 67 8.37 -18.79 -10.85
CA GLN A 67 8.60 -18.63 -12.27
C GLN A 67 9.99 -18.03 -12.51
N TRP A 68 10.74 -18.60 -13.47
CA TRP A 68 12.14 -18.25 -13.73
C TRP A 68 12.40 -16.76 -13.97
N ILE A 69 11.41 -16.03 -14.52
CA ILE A 69 11.54 -14.58 -14.73
C ILE A 69 11.70 -13.80 -13.42
N HIS A 70 11.38 -14.40 -12.28
CA HIS A 70 11.49 -13.80 -10.94
C HIS A 70 12.75 -14.26 -10.20
N VAL A 71 13.09 -15.57 -10.29
CA VAL A 71 14.03 -16.20 -9.38
C VAL A 71 15.32 -16.72 -10.04
N ASP A 72 15.47 -16.63 -11.36
CA ASP A 72 16.66 -17.07 -12.10
C ASP A 72 17.33 -15.90 -12.83
N PRO A 73 18.25 -15.17 -12.20
CA PRO A 73 18.92 -14.03 -12.82
C PRO A 73 19.65 -14.37 -14.10
N THR A 74 20.31 -15.54 -14.16
CA THR A 74 21.07 -15.97 -15.35
C THR A 74 20.16 -16.18 -16.55
N ARG A 75 19.05 -16.84 -16.35
CA ARG A 75 18.07 -17.08 -17.40
C ARG A 75 17.32 -15.80 -17.76
N ALA A 76 17.02 -14.95 -16.78
CA ALA A 76 16.29 -13.70 -16.98
C ALA A 76 17.11 -12.67 -17.77
N GLU A 77 18.44 -12.65 -17.63
CA GLU A 77 19.33 -11.79 -18.40
C GLU A 77 19.21 -12.07 -19.92
N ALA A 78 19.07 -13.33 -20.30
CA ALA A 78 18.82 -13.74 -21.70
C ALA A 78 17.33 -13.67 -22.10
N GLY A 79 16.46 -13.29 -21.20
CA GLY A 79 15.01 -13.25 -21.37
C GLY A 79 14.49 -11.92 -21.93
N PRO A 80 13.16 -11.78 -22.05
CA PRO A 80 12.53 -10.62 -22.71
C PRO A 80 12.69 -9.31 -21.96
N PHE A 81 13.06 -9.33 -20.67
CA PHE A 81 13.21 -8.15 -19.83
C PHE A 81 14.68 -7.78 -19.56
N GLY A 82 15.64 -8.67 -19.87
CA GLY A 82 17.07 -8.45 -19.64
C GLY A 82 17.52 -8.53 -18.18
N ALA A 83 16.61 -8.77 -17.26
CA ALA A 83 16.85 -8.96 -15.83
C ALA A 83 15.64 -9.66 -15.21
N THR A 84 15.73 -10.05 -13.93
CA THR A 84 14.57 -10.51 -13.19
C THR A 84 13.58 -9.38 -12.96
N VAL A 85 12.30 -9.73 -12.85
CA VAL A 85 11.19 -8.80 -12.61
C VAL A 85 10.49 -9.15 -11.30
N ALA A 86 10.02 -8.14 -10.59
CA ALA A 86 9.14 -8.35 -9.44
C ALA A 86 7.80 -8.95 -9.90
N HIS A 87 7.22 -9.83 -9.07
CA HIS A 87 5.85 -10.26 -9.27
C HIS A 87 4.91 -9.05 -9.26
N GLY A 88 3.95 -9.00 -10.16
CA GLY A 88 2.94 -7.95 -10.12
C GLY A 88 2.21 -7.92 -8.76
N MET A 89 1.94 -9.10 -8.19
CA MET A 89 1.33 -9.23 -6.87
C MET A 89 2.24 -8.75 -5.74
N LEU A 90 3.57 -8.90 -5.83
CA LEU A 90 4.51 -8.29 -4.90
C LEU A 90 4.37 -6.77 -4.94
N THR A 91 4.44 -6.17 -6.14
CA THR A 91 4.28 -4.72 -6.31
C THR A 91 2.97 -4.23 -5.70
N LEU A 92 1.85 -4.91 -6.00
CA LEU A 92 0.54 -4.58 -5.45
C LEU A 92 0.50 -4.71 -3.92
N SER A 93 1.13 -5.73 -3.34
CA SER A 93 1.09 -5.98 -1.88
C SER A 93 1.73 -4.87 -1.05
N LEU A 94 2.56 -4.03 -1.65
CA LEU A 94 3.14 -2.85 -0.99
C LEU A 94 2.10 -1.75 -0.71
N CYS A 95 0.90 -1.83 -1.31
CA CYS A 95 -0.11 -0.77 -1.22
C CYS A 95 -0.42 -0.33 0.22
N SER A 96 -0.53 -1.26 1.16
CA SER A 96 -0.88 -0.92 2.54
C SER A 96 0.25 -0.16 3.24
N SER A 97 1.50 -0.63 3.12
CA SER A 97 2.64 0.05 3.75
C SER A 97 2.88 1.43 3.16
N LEU A 98 2.83 1.55 1.83
CA LEU A 98 3.02 2.83 1.15
C LEU A 98 1.84 3.80 1.36
N LEU A 99 0.61 3.29 1.55
CA LEU A 99 -0.55 4.12 1.92
C LEU A 99 -0.34 4.79 3.29
N TRP A 100 0.16 4.03 4.28
CA TRP A 100 0.43 4.56 5.62
C TRP A 100 1.55 5.61 5.65
N GLU A 101 2.46 5.59 4.67
CA GLU A 101 3.45 6.66 4.50
C GLU A 101 2.82 7.95 3.94
N VAL A 102 1.74 7.84 3.16
CA VAL A 102 1.09 8.99 2.53
C VAL A 102 0.04 9.62 3.44
N ALA A 103 -0.86 8.81 4.02
CA ALA A 103 -1.95 9.32 4.82
C ALA A 103 -2.41 8.32 5.89
N VAL A 104 -2.85 8.86 7.01
CA VAL A 104 -3.53 8.14 8.09
C VAL A 104 -4.85 8.84 8.38
N VAL A 105 -5.90 8.07 8.65
CA VAL A 105 -7.21 8.59 9.06
C VAL A 105 -7.30 8.44 10.57
N ASP A 106 -7.40 9.56 11.27
CA ASP A 106 -7.54 9.61 12.72
C ASP A 106 -9.02 9.54 13.14
N GLY A 107 -9.28 9.24 14.41
CA GLY A 107 -10.63 9.19 14.98
C GLY A 107 -11.50 8.03 14.46
N MET A 108 -10.93 7.06 13.73
CA MET A 108 -11.61 5.86 13.28
C MET A 108 -10.99 4.62 13.94
N GLY A 109 -11.79 3.56 14.07
CA GLY A 109 -11.32 2.27 14.54
C GLY A 109 -10.47 1.54 13.49
N PRO A 110 -10.46 0.19 13.50
CA PRO A 110 -9.59 -0.57 12.62
C PRO A 110 -9.87 -0.31 11.12
N ALA A 111 -8.80 -0.15 10.37
CA ALA A 111 -8.81 -0.08 8.90
C ALA A 111 -8.61 -1.48 8.32
N ILE A 112 -9.53 -1.92 7.49
CA ILE A 112 -9.49 -3.24 6.86
C ILE A 112 -9.26 -3.09 5.37
N ASN A 113 -8.23 -3.74 4.85
CA ASN A 113 -8.08 -3.92 3.41
C ASN A 113 -9.18 -4.88 2.95
N TYR A 114 -10.24 -4.31 2.37
CA TYR A 114 -11.44 -5.05 2.01
C TYR A 114 -11.35 -5.72 0.64
N GLY A 115 -10.65 -5.07 -0.28
CA GLY A 115 -10.53 -5.61 -1.63
C GLY A 115 -9.93 -4.63 -2.64
N LEU A 116 -10.07 -4.99 -3.89
CA LEU A 116 -9.55 -4.26 -5.05
C LEU A 116 -10.60 -4.28 -6.16
N ASN A 117 -10.90 -3.12 -6.77
CA ASN A 117 -11.84 -3.05 -7.89
C ASN A 117 -11.16 -3.25 -9.24
N LYS A 118 -10.06 -2.56 -9.49
CA LYS A 118 -9.31 -2.65 -10.74
C LYS A 118 -7.83 -2.77 -10.43
N VAL A 119 -7.17 -3.74 -11.07
CA VAL A 119 -5.71 -3.90 -10.98
C VAL A 119 -5.16 -4.14 -12.38
N ARG A 120 -4.08 -3.43 -12.74
CA ARG A 120 -3.30 -3.64 -13.96
C ARG A 120 -1.83 -3.47 -13.68
N PHE A 121 -1.01 -4.19 -14.42
CA PHE A 121 0.45 -4.14 -14.40
C PHE A 121 0.96 -3.74 -15.79
N PRO A 122 0.92 -2.44 -16.16
CA PRO A 122 1.21 -1.99 -17.51
C PRO A 122 2.68 -2.10 -17.92
N ALA A 123 3.61 -2.13 -16.95
CA ALA A 123 5.04 -2.26 -17.18
C ALA A 123 5.68 -3.24 -16.18
N PRO A 124 6.77 -3.92 -16.54
CA PRO A 124 7.55 -4.72 -15.59
C PRO A 124 8.25 -3.81 -14.58
N LEU A 125 8.40 -4.29 -13.34
CA LEU A 125 9.26 -3.69 -12.33
C LEU A 125 10.53 -4.53 -12.22
N LEU A 126 11.63 -4.06 -12.79
CA LEU A 126 12.90 -4.79 -12.81
C LEU A 126 13.53 -4.83 -11.41
N VAL A 127 14.29 -5.88 -11.13
CA VAL A 127 15.13 -5.95 -9.94
C VAL A 127 16.05 -4.72 -9.84
N GLY A 128 16.24 -4.22 -8.60
CA GLY A 128 17.04 -3.02 -8.34
C GLY A 128 16.33 -1.69 -8.62
N SER A 129 15.14 -1.71 -9.23
CA SER A 129 14.36 -0.49 -9.46
C SER A 129 13.88 0.12 -8.16
N ARG A 130 13.73 1.45 -8.17
CA ARG A 130 13.06 2.19 -7.10
C ARG A 130 11.62 2.48 -7.51
N VAL A 131 10.70 2.21 -6.59
CA VAL A 131 9.27 2.40 -6.79
C VAL A 131 8.70 3.28 -5.68
N ARG A 132 7.70 4.10 -6.00
CA ARG A 132 6.86 4.84 -5.05
C ARG A 132 5.42 4.83 -5.51
N MET A 133 4.51 5.27 -4.66
CA MET A 133 3.08 5.20 -4.93
C MET A 133 2.39 6.55 -4.72
N HIS A 134 1.68 7.01 -5.74
CA HIS A 134 0.77 8.14 -5.69
C HIS A 134 -0.59 7.66 -5.20
N VAL A 135 -1.22 8.42 -4.30
CA VAL A 135 -2.51 8.09 -3.70
C VAL A 135 -3.50 9.22 -3.91
N SER A 136 -4.67 8.89 -4.41
CA SER A 136 -5.83 9.79 -4.48
C SER A 136 -7.06 9.13 -3.87
N VAL A 137 -8.01 9.90 -3.35
CA VAL A 137 -9.30 9.38 -2.91
C VAL A 137 -10.30 9.47 -4.06
N SER A 138 -10.83 8.34 -4.50
CA SER A 138 -11.83 8.28 -5.56
C SER A 138 -13.26 8.36 -5.04
N GLU A 139 -13.52 7.67 -3.92
CA GLU A 139 -14.86 7.55 -3.37
C GLU A 139 -14.83 7.32 -1.85
N VAL A 140 -15.85 7.84 -1.16
CA VAL A 140 -16.14 7.54 0.26
C VAL A 140 -17.62 7.24 0.38
N THR A 141 -17.97 6.02 0.78
CA THR A 141 -19.34 5.53 0.87
C THR A 141 -19.68 5.09 2.30
N GLU A 142 -20.87 5.42 2.79
CA GLU A 142 -21.37 4.94 4.07
C GLU A 142 -21.62 3.44 4.03
N ILE A 143 -21.17 2.76 5.08
CA ILE A 143 -21.50 1.36 5.35
C ILE A 143 -21.99 1.21 6.79
N PRO A 144 -22.66 0.11 7.16
CA PRO A 144 -23.04 -0.12 8.54
C PRO A 144 -21.84 -0.07 9.49
N ARG A 145 -21.86 0.88 10.44
CA ARG A 145 -20.81 1.10 11.45
C ARG A 145 -19.48 1.60 10.91
N GLY A 146 -19.48 2.33 9.79
CA GLY A 146 -18.23 2.87 9.24
C GLY A 146 -18.36 3.42 7.85
N VAL A 147 -17.24 3.49 7.16
CA VAL A 147 -17.16 3.94 5.76
C VAL A 147 -16.28 3.01 4.93
N GLU A 148 -16.62 2.91 3.65
CA GLU A 148 -15.80 2.32 2.61
C GLU A 148 -15.14 3.43 1.80
N VAL A 149 -13.84 3.32 1.59
CA VAL A 149 -13.04 4.29 0.85
C VAL A 149 -12.36 3.60 -0.31
N VAL A 150 -12.49 4.17 -1.51
CA VAL A 150 -11.76 3.74 -2.68
C VAL A 150 -10.58 4.67 -2.89
N TYR A 151 -9.37 4.15 -2.77
CA TYR A 151 -8.13 4.84 -3.09
C TYR A 151 -7.67 4.47 -4.50
N HIS A 152 -7.46 5.46 -5.35
CA HIS A 152 -6.79 5.25 -6.63
C HIS A 152 -5.28 5.32 -6.42
N LEU A 153 -4.59 4.23 -6.76
CA LEU A 153 -3.16 4.04 -6.60
C LEU A 153 -2.49 3.99 -7.97
N THR A 154 -1.46 4.82 -8.15
CA THR A 154 -0.57 4.75 -9.31
C THR A 154 0.86 4.61 -8.83
N TYR A 155 1.48 3.49 -9.16
CA TYR A 155 2.89 3.28 -8.84
C TYR A 155 3.77 3.95 -9.90
N GLU A 156 4.90 4.44 -9.47
CA GLU A 156 5.91 5.08 -10.33
C GLU A 156 7.25 4.36 -10.14
N THR A 157 7.88 3.98 -11.24
CA THR A 157 9.27 3.50 -11.26
C THR A 157 10.18 4.67 -11.61
N GLN A 158 11.25 4.86 -10.85
CA GLN A 158 12.19 5.95 -11.09
C GLN A 158 12.79 5.88 -12.49
N GLY A 159 12.63 6.95 -13.27
CA GLY A 159 13.14 7.04 -14.64
C GLY A 159 12.23 6.43 -15.72
N GLU A 160 11.11 5.82 -15.37
CA GLU A 160 10.19 5.20 -16.31
C GLU A 160 8.91 6.01 -16.48
N SER A 161 8.34 5.99 -17.68
CA SER A 161 7.10 6.72 -17.99
C SER A 161 5.83 5.92 -17.76
N LYS A 162 5.93 4.57 -17.73
CA LYS A 162 4.77 3.69 -17.53
C LYS A 162 4.75 3.16 -16.10
N PRO A 163 3.59 3.20 -15.42
CA PRO A 163 3.47 2.67 -14.08
C PRO A 163 3.62 1.14 -14.05
N PRO A 164 4.33 0.56 -13.07
CA PRO A 164 4.40 -0.88 -12.90
C PRO A 164 3.11 -1.47 -12.33
N CYS A 165 2.29 -0.65 -11.64
CA CYS A 165 0.99 -1.05 -11.12
C CYS A 165 0.05 0.15 -11.06
N VAL A 166 -1.23 -0.10 -11.37
CA VAL A 166 -2.35 0.82 -11.11
C VAL A 166 -3.47 0.00 -10.47
N ALA A 167 -4.05 0.50 -9.39
CA ALA A 167 -5.10 -0.22 -8.67
C ALA A 167 -6.11 0.73 -8.02
N ASP A 168 -7.35 0.28 -7.90
CA ASP A 168 -8.36 0.90 -7.03
C ASP A 168 -8.47 0.02 -5.77
N LEU A 169 -7.88 0.48 -4.67
CA LEU A 169 -7.83 -0.21 -3.38
C LEU A 169 -9.06 0.18 -2.54
N VAL A 170 -9.76 -0.82 -2.02
CA VAL A 170 -10.94 -0.62 -1.19
C VAL A 170 -10.60 -0.88 0.27
N PHE A 171 -10.68 0.17 1.08
CA PHE A 171 -10.53 0.08 2.54
C PHE A 171 -11.87 0.32 3.24
N ARG A 172 -12.07 -0.35 4.38
CA ARG A 172 -13.16 -0.07 5.30
C ARG A 172 -12.63 0.40 6.63
N TYR A 173 -13.13 1.54 7.08
CA TYR A 173 -12.87 2.10 8.41
C TYR A 173 -14.13 1.93 9.24
N TYR A 174 -13.97 1.36 10.41
CA TYR A 174 -15.07 1.14 11.35
C TYR A 174 -15.01 2.13 12.52
N ALA A 175 -16.20 2.50 13.05
CA ALA A 175 -16.33 3.37 14.22
C ALA A 175 -16.15 2.57 15.52
#